data_249648f5324caaa1e4f21b4c1ed20915
#
_entry.id   249648f5324caaa1e4f21b4c1ed20915
#
_cell.length_a   1.000
_cell.length_b   1.000
_cell.length_c   1.000
_cell.angle_alpha   90.00
_cell.angle_beta   90.00
_cell.angle_gamma   90.00
#
_symmetry.space_group_name_H-M   'P 1'
#
loop_
_entity.id
_entity.type
_entity.pdbx_description
1 polymer ?
#
loop_
_entity_poly.entity_id
_entity_poly.type
_entity_poly.pdbx_seq_one_letter_code
_entity_poly.pdbx_strand_id
1 'polypeptide(L)'
;AIAAAHKALADRFGLTGNDAKSAASIIQAMVTTVYGPTQKYEIGEATAERARVKCINCALWANLQAKKITDDICSAISKYYWDGLAKAINPKLTATLVKARPLGDSVCEWFVELRA
;
A
#
# COMPACT_ATOMS: atom_id res chain seq x y z
N ALA A 1 -6.47 2.72 -13.79
CA ALA A 1 -6.89 4.11 -13.79
C ALA A 1 -6.29 4.92 -12.64
N ILE A 2 -6.75 4.74 -11.39
CA ILE A 2 -6.19 5.51 -10.25
C ILE A 2 -4.72 5.19 -10.02
N ALA A 3 -4.33 3.92 -10.09
CA ALA A 3 -2.94 3.51 -9.87
C ALA A 3 -2.00 4.15 -10.92
N ALA A 4 -2.38 4.15 -12.18
CA ALA A 4 -1.59 4.76 -13.24
C ALA A 4 -1.47 6.28 -13.06
N ALA A 5 -2.56 6.95 -12.66
CA ALA A 5 -2.54 8.39 -12.39
C ALA A 5 -1.60 8.72 -11.21
N HIS A 6 -1.63 7.92 -10.14
CA HIS A 6 -0.74 8.10 -9.00
C HIS A 6 0.72 7.80 -9.35
N LYS A 7 0.98 6.82 -10.23
CA LYS A 7 2.33 6.57 -10.72
C LYS A 7 2.88 7.79 -11.49
N ALA A 8 2.06 8.38 -12.34
CA ALA A 8 2.45 9.59 -13.08
C ALA A 8 2.73 10.76 -12.13
N LEU A 9 1.92 10.91 -11.08
CA LEU A 9 2.12 11.93 -10.07
C LEU A 9 3.43 11.70 -9.29
N ALA A 10 3.71 10.46 -8.91
CA ALA A 10 4.96 10.09 -8.23
C ALA A 10 6.18 10.44 -9.10
N ASP A 11 6.11 10.14 -10.40
CA ASP A 11 7.20 10.48 -11.33
C ASP A 11 7.45 11.97 -11.38
N ARG A 12 6.40 12.79 -11.38
CA ARG A 12 6.51 14.26 -11.40
C ARG A 12 7.19 14.82 -10.15
N PHE A 13 7.04 14.16 -9.02
CA PHE A 13 7.68 14.56 -7.75
C PHE A 13 9.02 13.87 -7.50
N GLY A 14 9.55 13.15 -8.49
CA GLY A 14 10.83 12.51 -8.37
C GLY A 14 10.84 11.24 -7.51
N LEU A 15 9.68 10.68 -7.21
CA LEU A 15 9.56 9.42 -6.49
C LEU A 15 9.72 8.28 -7.49
N THR A 16 10.97 7.90 -7.76
CA THR A 16 11.31 6.94 -8.79
C THR A 16 11.99 5.71 -8.22
N GLY A 17 12.06 4.67 -9.02
CA GLY A 17 12.65 3.39 -8.68
C GLY A 17 11.76 2.28 -9.21
N ASN A 18 12.30 1.06 -9.27
CA ASN A 18 11.60 -0.08 -9.86
C ASN A 18 11.76 -1.38 -9.07
N ASP A 19 12.34 -1.33 -7.89
CA ASP A 19 12.48 -2.50 -7.02
C ASP A 19 11.44 -2.50 -5.89
N ALA A 20 11.41 -3.55 -5.08
CA ALA A 20 10.45 -3.69 -3.99
C ALA A 20 10.59 -2.58 -2.94
N LYS A 21 11.80 -2.21 -2.58
CA LYS A 21 12.07 -1.15 -1.60
C LYS A 21 11.56 0.20 -2.10
N SER A 22 11.87 0.54 -3.34
CA SER A 22 11.40 1.78 -3.96
C SER A 22 9.89 1.81 -4.08
N ALA A 23 9.28 0.69 -4.51
CA ALA A 23 7.84 0.57 -4.63
C ALA A 23 7.14 0.76 -3.28
N ALA A 24 7.65 0.18 -2.21
CA ALA A 24 7.07 0.34 -0.87
C ALA A 24 7.07 1.83 -0.46
N SER A 25 8.16 2.54 -0.70
CA SER A 25 8.27 3.97 -0.39
C SER A 25 7.31 4.81 -1.21
N ILE A 26 7.19 4.52 -2.51
CA ILE A 26 6.27 5.25 -3.40
C ILE A 26 4.82 5.00 -2.99
N ILE A 27 4.45 3.75 -2.74
CA ILE A 27 3.08 3.41 -2.31
C ILE A 27 2.76 4.09 -0.98
N GLN A 28 3.67 4.04 -0.01
CA GLN A 28 3.48 4.72 1.27
C GLN A 28 3.24 6.21 1.09
N ALA A 29 4.05 6.88 0.28
CA ALA A 29 3.89 8.30 0.03
C ALA A 29 2.55 8.64 -0.59
N MET A 30 2.10 7.85 -1.58
CA MET A 30 0.83 8.07 -2.25
C MET A 30 -0.36 7.82 -1.33
N VAL A 31 -0.33 6.74 -0.56
CA VAL A 31 -1.42 6.40 0.36
C VAL A 31 -1.52 7.42 1.49
N THR A 32 -0.39 7.87 2.03
CA THR A 32 -0.36 8.93 3.06
C THR A 32 -0.93 10.23 2.51
N THR A 33 -0.62 10.57 1.27
CA THR A 33 -1.15 11.78 0.62
C THR A 33 -2.66 11.69 0.45
N VAL A 34 -3.19 10.54 0.03
CA VAL A 34 -4.62 10.34 -0.20
C VAL A 34 -5.42 10.35 1.10
N TYR A 35 -4.96 9.63 2.12
CA TYR A 35 -5.70 9.46 3.38
C TYR A 35 -5.36 10.47 4.46
N GLY A 36 -4.32 11.27 4.25
CA GLY A 36 -3.94 12.35 5.15
C GLY A 36 -2.94 11.95 6.24
N PRO A 37 -2.57 12.91 7.10
CA PRO A 37 -1.45 12.74 8.03
C PRO A 37 -1.70 11.77 9.18
N THR A 38 -2.94 11.37 9.43
CA THR A 38 -3.27 10.36 10.45
C THR A 38 -3.02 8.94 9.97
N GLN A 39 -2.88 8.75 8.65
CA GLN A 39 -2.57 7.45 8.06
C GLN A 39 -1.06 7.20 8.22
N LYS A 40 -0.69 6.25 9.07
CA LYS A 40 0.71 5.99 9.39
C LYS A 40 1.11 4.57 9.00
N TYR A 41 2.25 4.47 8.35
CA TYR A 41 2.85 3.22 7.91
C TYR A 41 4.25 3.08 8.46
N GLU A 42 4.68 1.84 8.63
CA GLU A 42 6.05 1.49 8.98
C GLU A 42 6.58 0.53 7.93
N ILE A 43 7.71 0.88 7.31
CA ILE A 43 8.41 -0.01 6.40
C ILE A 43 9.43 -0.77 7.24
N GLY A 44 9.23 -2.08 7.35
CA GLY A 44 10.14 -2.96 8.08
C GLY A 44 11.28 -3.42 7.19
N GLU A 45 11.43 -4.74 7.06
CA GLU A 45 12.41 -5.33 6.16
C GLU A 45 12.21 -4.80 4.73
N ALA A 46 13.25 -4.20 4.15
CA ALA A 46 13.16 -3.64 2.80
C ALA A 46 14.45 -3.89 2.03
N THR A 47 14.36 -4.71 0.99
CA THR A 47 15.43 -5.02 0.05
C THR A 47 14.94 -4.75 -1.37
N ALA A 48 15.83 -4.91 -2.36
CA ALA A 48 15.44 -4.76 -3.75
C ALA A 48 14.37 -5.79 -4.15
N GLU A 49 14.40 -6.98 -3.56
CA GLU A 49 13.49 -8.08 -3.89
C GLU A 49 12.21 -8.08 -3.07
N ARG A 50 12.23 -7.58 -1.84
CA ARG A 50 11.11 -7.68 -0.92
C ARG A 50 11.07 -6.55 0.09
N ALA A 51 9.88 -6.04 0.35
CA ALA A 51 9.64 -5.06 1.41
C ALA A 51 8.37 -5.42 2.18
N ARG A 52 8.41 -5.18 3.50
CA ARG A 52 7.25 -5.36 4.38
C ARG A 52 6.74 -3.99 4.81
N VAL A 53 5.44 -3.76 4.62
CA VAL A 53 4.81 -2.49 4.99
C VAL A 53 3.67 -2.78 5.96
N LYS A 54 3.69 -2.13 7.12
CA LYS A 54 2.62 -2.20 8.12
C LYS A 54 1.88 -0.89 8.20
N CYS A 55 0.55 -0.96 8.26
CA CYS A 55 -0.28 0.20 8.58
C CYS A 55 -0.50 0.24 10.09
N ILE A 56 0.11 1.21 10.75
CA ILE A 56 0.04 1.35 12.20
C ILE A 56 -1.22 2.09 12.61
N ASN A 57 -1.58 3.13 11.89
CA ASN A 57 -2.80 3.89 12.12
C ASN A 57 -3.52 4.08 10.79
N CYS A 58 -4.77 3.62 10.71
CA CYS A 58 -5.54 3.62 9.48
C CYS A 58 -6.80 4.46 9.61
N ALA A 59 -6.84 5.59 8.93
CA ALA A 59 -8.02 6.46 8.90
C ALA A 59 -9.23 5.76 8.28
N LEU A 60 -9.01 4.94 7.26
CA LEU A 60 -10.10 4.16 6.64
C LEU A 60 -10.74 3.19 7.63
N TRP A 61 -9.91 2.44 8.38
CA TRP A 61 -10.41 1.50 9.39
C TRP A 61 -11.21 2.22 10.48
N ALA A 62 -10.72 3.36 10.97
CA ALA A 62 -11.43 4.16 11.96
C ALA A 62 -12.80 4.61 11.44
N ASN A 63 -12.89 5.05 10.18
CA ASN A 63 -14.16 5.44 9.55
C ASN A 63 -15.10 4.25 9.40
N LEU A 64 -14.59 3.08 9.00
CA LEU A 64 -15.40 1.87 8.88
C LEU A 64 -16.00 1.47 10.21
N GLN A 65 -15.22 1.54 11.30
CA GLN A 65 -15.70 1.24 12.64
C GLN A 65 -16.75 2.25 13.11
N ALA A 66 -16.53 3.53 12.88
CA ALA A 66 -17.46 4.59 13.28
C ALA A 66 -18.82 4.44 12.58
N LYS A 67 -18.84 3.96 11.34
CA LYS A 67 -20.05 3.72 10.54
C LYS A 67 -20.56 2.30 10.67
N LYS A 68 -19.93 1.47 11.49
CA LYS A 68 -20.31 0.06 11.72
C LYS A 68 -20.34 -0.77 10.44
N ILE A 69 -19.44 -0.47 9.50
CA ILE A 69 -19.26 -1.23 8.27
C ILE A 69 -18.34 -2.40 8.56
N THR A 70 -18.80 -3.62 8.29
CA THR A 70 -18.07 -4.86 8.59
C THR A 70 -17.49 -5.52 7.34
N ASP A 71 -17.75 -5.00 6.15
CA ASP A 71 -17.26 -5.56 4.90
C ASP A 71 -15.73 -5.42 4.79
N ASP A 72 -15.08 -6.39 4.18
CA ASP A 72 -13.64 -6.38 3.96
C ASP A 72 -13.26 -5.54 2.74
N ILE A 73 -13.39 -4.22 2.89
CA ILE A 73 -13.02 -3.27 1.86
C ILE A 73 -11.49 -3.22 1.68
N CYS A 74 -10.74 -3.48 2.75
CA CYS A 74 -9.28 -3.40 2.72
C CYS A 74 -8.65 -4.39 1.75
N SER A 75 -9.20 -5.61 1.63
CA SER A 75 -8.70 -6.59 0.66
C SER A 75 -8.93 -6.12 -0.78
N ALA A 76 -10.07 -5.50 -1.07
CA ALA A 76 -10.35 -4.96 -2.40
C ALA A 76 -9.41 -3.80 -2.73
N ILE A 77 -9.18 -2.88 -1.80
CA ILE A 77 -8.24 -1.76 -1.99
C ILE A 77 -6.83 -2.29 -2.23
N SER A 78 -6.41 -3.29 -1.46
CA SER A 78 -5.09 -3.92 -1.64
C SER A 78 -4.94 -4.49 -3.04
N LYS A 79 -5.94 -5.24 -3.52
CA LYS A 79 -5.90 -5.89 -4.82
C LYS A 79 -5.87 -4.88 -5.97
N TYR A 80 -6.74 -3.87 -5.93
CA TYR A 80 -6.92 -2.95 -7.05
C TYR A 80 -6.04 -1.72 -6.99
N TYR A 81 -5.64 -1.28 -5.82
CA TYR A 81 -4.81 -0.10 -5.67
C TYR A 81 -3.34 -0.44 -5.39
N TRP A 82 -3.05 -1.17 -4.30
CA TRP A 82 -1.68 -1.48 -3.92
C TRP A 82 -0.97 -2.32 -4.99
N ASP A 83 -1.59 -3.41 -5.40
CA ASP A 83 -1.01 -4.27 -6.43
C ASP A 83 -1.00 -3.58 -7.79
N GLY A 84 -2.04 -2.82 -8.11
CA GLY A 84 -2.09 -2.02 -9.34
C GLY A 84 -0.99 -0.98 -9.40
N LEU A 85 -0.73 -0.26 -8.30
CA LEU A 85 0.34 0.74 -8.25
C LEU A 85 1.72 0.07 -8.32
N ALA A 86 1.90 -1.05 -7.64
CA ALA A 86 3.14 -1.83 -7.73
C ALA A 86 3.43 -2.24 -9.17
N LYS A 87 2.43 -2.76 -9.88
CA LYS A 87 2.59 -3.16 -11.28
C LYS A 87 2.79 -1.99 -12.23
N ALA A 88 2.24 -0.83 -11.91
CA ALA A 88 2.48 0.39 -12.68
C ALA A 88 3.94 0.87 -12.54
N ILE A 89 4.56 0.63 -11.38
CA ILE A 89 5.97 0.91 -11.14
C ILE A 89 6.86 -0.08 -11.90
N ASN A 90 6.55 -1.37 -11.77
CA ASN A 90 7.26 -2.44 -12.48
C ASN A 90 6.31 -3.64 -12.61
N PRO A 91 6.05 -4.16 -13.83
CA PRO A 91 5.13 -5.30 -14.00
C PRO A 91 5.52 -6.56 -13.25
N LYS A 92 6.78 -6.68 -12.82
CA LYS A 92 7.27 -7.81 -12.02
C LYS A 92 7.04 -7.65 -10.53
N LEU A 93 6.53 -6.49 -10.09
CA LEU A 93 6.20 -6.26 -8.69
C LEU A 93 4.80 -6.77 -8.35
N THR A 94 4.67 -7.29 -7.14
CA THR A 94 3.39 -7.73 -6.57
C THR A 94 3.26 -7.18 -5.16
N ALA A 95 2.11 -6.61 -4.83
CA ALA A 95 1.78 -6.21 -3.47
C ALA A 95 0.66 -7.10 -2.94
N THR A 96 0.91 -7.78 -1.83
CA THR A 96 -0.02 -8.75 -1.25
C THR A 96 -0.36 -8.37 0.17
N LEU A 97 -1.65 -8.26 0.47
CA LEU A 97 -2.14 -8.06 1.84
C LEU A 97 -2.09 -9.39 2.59
N VAL A 98 -1.29 -9.45 3.66
CA VAL A 98 -1.09 -10.68 4.43
C VAL A 98 -1.77 -10.64 5.80
N LYS A 99 -2.04 -9.43 6.34
CA LYS A 99 -2.81 -9.22 7.55
C LYS A 99 -3.74 -8.03 7.36
N ALA A 100 -4.96 -8.13 7.88
CA ALA A 100 -5.93 -7.05 7.74
C ALA A 100 -6.80 -6.97 9.00
N ARG A 101 -7.04 -5.74 9.48
CA ARG A 101 -7.90 -5.52 10.65
C ARG A 101 -9.33 -6.02 10.46
N PRO A 102 -9.97 -5.88 9.29
CA PRO A 102 -11.30 -6.48 9.09
C PRO A 102 -11.33 -8.00 9.22
N LEU A 103 -10.20 -8.68 9.08
CA LEU A 103 -10.08 -10.13 9.23
C LEU A 103 -9.70 -10.54 10.66
N GLY A 104 -9.64 -9.58 11.61
CA GLY A 104 -9.33 -9.85 13.00
C GLY A 104 -7.89 -9.62 13.41
N ASP A 105 -7.03 -9.21 12.50
CA ASP A 105 -5.63 -8.90 12.80
C ASP A 105 -5.49 -7.53 13.49
N SER A 106 -4.45 -7.38 14.29
CA SER A 106 -4.20 -6.12 15.01
C SER A 106 -3.63 -5.02 14.13
N VAL A 107 -3.06 -5.38 12.98
CA VAL A 107 -2.49 -4.44 12.01
C VAL A 107 -2.83 -4.91 10.60
N CYS A 108 -2.75 -3.98 9.64
CA CYS A 108 -2.72 -4.33 8.23
C CYS A 108 -1.27 -4.43 7.78
N GLU A 109 -0.94 -5.45 7.01
CA GLU A 109 0.44 -5.69 6.59
C GLU A 109 0.47 -6.19 5.14
N TRP A 110 1.39 -5.63 4.36
CA TRP A 110 1.59 -6.00 2.96
C TRP A 110 3.04 -6.45 2.74
N PHE A 111 3.21 -7.38 1.84
CA PHE A 111 4.50 -7.66 1.22
C PHE A 111 4.51 -7.13 -0.19
N VAL A 112 5.53 -6.35 -0.51
CA VAL A 112 5.83 -5.91 -1.87
C VAL A 112 7.01 -6.75 -2.33
N GLU A 113 6.83 -7.52 -3.40
CA GLU A 113 7.84 -8.48 -3.86
C GLU A 113 8.13 -8.30 -5.34
N LEU A 114 9.41 -8.40 -5.70
CA LEU A 114 9.87 -8.35 -7.08
C LEU A 114 10.15 -9.77 -7.55
N ARG A 115 9.45 -10.19 -8.60
CA ARG A 115 9.68 -11.51 -9.19
C ARG A 115 10.93 -11.50 -10.06
N ALA A 116 11.61 -12.63 -10.08
CA ALA A 116 12.80 -12.80 -10.90
C ALA A 116 12.49 -12.74 -12.41
#